data_c08c9f4457b4a5aa528bbab12fca8e02
#
_entry.id   c08c9f4457b4a5aa528bbab12fca8e02
#
_cell.length_a   1.000
_cell.length_b   1.000
_cell.length_c   1.000
_cell.angle_alpha   90.00
_cell.angle_beta   90.00
_cell.angle_gamma   90.00
#
_symmetry.space_group_name_H-M   'P 1'
#
loop_
_entity.id
_entity.type
_entity.pdbx_description
1 polymer ?
#
loop_
_entity_poly.entity_id
_entity_poly.type
_entity_poly.pdbx_seq_one_letter_code
_entity_poly.pdbx_strand_id
1 'polypeptide(L)'
;MINLMDFDGHQAVINYDPEIEMFRGEFVNLNGGADFYATDIEGLHKEGEISLAMFLDMCKKDGVEPKKHYSGKFNVRLSSGLHENLVVAAASEGKSINQWVVDALTGSIERRP
;
A
#
# COMPACT_ATOMS: atom_id res chain seq x y z
N MET A 1 -2.00 -7.20 12.28
CA MET A 1 -1.61 -8.32 11.43
C MET A 1 -1.31 -7.82 10.03
N ILE A 2 -0.22 -8.29 9.46
CA ILE A 2 0.18 -7.91 8.10
C ILE A 2 -0.08 -9.07 7.16
N ASN A 3 -0.86 -8.82 6.13
CA ASN A 3 -1.18 -9.79 5.08
C ASN A 3 -0.54 -9.40 3.75
N LEU A 4 0.77 -9.16 3.82
CA LEU A 4 1.57 -8.76 2.67
C LEU A 4 2.46 -9.90 2.21
N MET A 5 2.65 -9.99 0.90
CA MET A 5 3.59 -10.92 0.29
C MET A 5 4.51 -10.10 -0.62
N ASP A 6 5.81 -10.32 -0.50
CA ASP A 6 6.81 -9.57 -1.26
C ASP A 6 7.32 -10.38 -2.45
N PHE A 7 7.44 -9.71 -3.59
CA PHE A 7 7.94 -10.29 -4.84
C PHE A 7 9.04 -9.37 -5.39
N ASP A 8 10.25 -9.54 -4.91
CA ASP A 8 11.41 -8.73 -5.32
C ASP A 8 11.16 -7.23 -5.15
N GLY A 9 10.61 -6.84 -4.00
CA GLY A 9 10.32 -5.43 -3.70
C GLY A 9 8.96 -4.96 -4.15
N HIS A 10 8.21 -5.80 -4.87
CA HIS A 10 6.81 -5.52 -5.23
C HIS A 10 5.92 -6.24 -4.23
N GLN A 11 5.06 -5.50 -3.56
CA GLN A 11 4.21 -6.05 -2.51
C GLN A 11 2.79 -6.29 -2.99
N ALA A 12 2.20 -7.38 -2.50
CA ALA A 12 0.81 -7.70 -2.73
C ALA A 12 0.08 -7.86 -1.40
N VAL A 13 -1.16 -7.41 -1.36
CA VAL A 13 -2.06 -7.63 -0.22
C VAL A 13 -2.83 -8.92 -0.48
N ILE A 14 -2.87 -9.80 0.51
CA ILE A 14 -3.51 -11.10 0.40
C ILE A 14 -4.80 -11.10 1.22
N ASN A 15 -5.91 -11.47 0.60
CA ASN A 15 -7.20 -11.60 1.25
C ASN A 15 -7.82 -12.95 0.90
N TYR A 16 -8.59 -13.51 1.82
CA TYR A 16 -9.36 -14.71 1.54
C TYR A 16 -10.74 -14.32 1.03
N ASP A 17 -11.16 -14.94 -0.07
CA ASP A 17 -12.50 -14.75 -0.64
C ASP A 17 -13.32 -16.02 -0.36
N PRO A 18 -14.29 -15.96 0.58
CA PRO A 18 -15.07 -17.12 0.94
C PRO A 18 -16.05 -17.58 -0.14
N GLU A 19 -16.43 -16.72 -1.08
CA GLU A 19 -17.35 -17.09 -2.15
C GLU A 19 -16.74 -18.07 -3.13
N ILE A 20 -15.47 -17.90 -3.43
CA ILE A 20 -14.73 -18.78 -4.35
C ILE A 20 -13.76 -19.71 -3.61
N GLU A 21 -13.67 -19.58 -2.28
CA GLU A 21 -12.78 -20.38 -1.43
C GLU A 21 -11.32 -20.34 -1.89
N MET A 22 -10.86 -19.17 -2.28
CA MET A 22 -9.49 -18.92 -2.70
C MET A 22 -8.94 -17.67 -2.04
N PHE A 23 -7.62 -17.61 -1.93
CA PHE A 23 -6.93 -16.38 -1.60
C PHE A 23 -6.79 -15.53 -2.86
N ARG A 24 -6.94 -14.23 -2.70
CA ARG A 24 -6.70 -13.25 -3.75
C ARG A 24 -5.50 -12.39 -3.35
N GLY A 25 -4.53 -12.29 -4.24
CA GLY A 25 -3.42 -11.36 -4.11
C GLY A 25 -3.62 -10.19 -5.04
N GLU A 26 -3.34 -9.00 -4.54
CA GLU A 26 -3.51 -7.77 -5.30
C GLU A 26 -2.28 -6.91 -5.10
N PHE A 27 -1.52 -6.68 -6.17
CA PHE A 27 -0.32 -5.85 -6.09
C PHE A 27 -0.69 -4.40 -5.80
N VAL A 28 0.09 -3.75 -4.94
CA VAL A 28 -0.08 -2.34 -4.61
C VAL A 28 1.05 -1.52 -5.23
N ASN A 29 0.82 -0.23 -5.41
CA ASN A 29 1.81 0.72 -5.94
C ASN A 29 2.28 0.43 -7.36
N LEU A 30 1.53 -0.34 -8.13
CA LEU A 30 1.77 -0.52 -9.55
C LEU A 30 0.99 0.51 -10.36
N ASN A 31 1.52 0.83 -11.53
CA ASN A 31 0.86 1.73 -12.47
C ASN A 31 -0.13 0.94 -13.33
N GLY A 32 -1.06 0.27 -12.68
CA GLY A 32 -2.06 -0.62 -13.26
C GLY A 32 -2.44 -1.71 -12.29
N GLY A 33 -3.35 -2.58 -12.69
CA GLY A 33 -3.81 -3.70 -11.86
C GLY A 33 -3.10 -4.99 -12.20
N ALA A 34 -2.76 -5.76 -11.17
CA ALA A 34 -2.26 -7.13 -11.31
C ALA A 34 -2.75 -7.94 -10.11
N ASP A 35 -3.56 -8.93 -10.39
CA ASP A 35 -4.18 -9.79 -9.38
C ASP A 35 -3.81 -11.24 -9.65
N PHE A 36 -3.88 -12.04 -8.60
CA PHE A 36 -3.65 -13.47 -8.72
C PHE A 36 -4.46 -14.22 -7.65
N TYR A 37 -4.72 -15.49 -7.90
CA TYR A 37 -5.55 -16.33 -7.02
C TYR A 37 -4.88 -17.66 -6.79
N ALA A 38 -5.03 -18.22 -5.60
CA ALA A 38 -4.55 -19.56 -5.29
C ALA A 38 -5.26 -20.10 -4.06
N THR A 39 -5.19 -21.41 -3.86
CA THR A 39 -5.82 -22.05 -2.71
C THR A 39 -4.86 -22.28 -1.55
N ASP A 40 -3.57 -22.03 -1.75
CA ASP A 40 -2.54 -22.20 -0.72
C ASP A 40 -1.40 -21.17 -0.89
N ILE A 41 -0.49 -21.16 0.08
CA ILE A 41 0.62 -20.20 0.10
C ILE A 41 1.60 -20.44 -1.07
N GLU A 42 1.93 -21.69 -1.33
CA GLU A 42 2.82 -22.05 -2.44
C GLU A 42 2.24 -21.58 -3.77
N GLY A 43 0.95 -21.80 -3.98
CA GLY A 43 0.24 -21.34 -5.16
C GLY A 43 0.22 -19.81 -5.27
N LEU A 44 0.09 -19.10 -4.16
CA LEU A 44 0.15 -17.64 -4.15
C LEU A 44 1.51 -17.14 -4.62
N HIS A 45 2.60 -17.73 -4.17
CA HIS A 45 3.95 -17.37 -4.63
C HIS A 45 4.10 -17.60 -6.13
N LYS A 46 3.66 -18.75 -6.60
CA LYS A 46 3.76 -19.13 -8.01
C LYS A 46 2.91 -18.21 -8.90
N GLU A 47 1.65 -18.06 -8.57
CA GLU A 47 0.73 -17.25 -9.36
C GLU A 47 1.07 -15.76 -9.31
N GLY A 48 1.55 -15.29 -8.15
CA GLY A 48 2.00 -13.91 -7.98
C GLY A 48 3.22 -13.60 -8.86
N GLU A 49 4.17 -14.52 -8.94
CA GLU A 49 5.34 -14.36 -9.82
C GLU A 49 4.94 -14.28 -11.28
N ILE A 50 4.02 -15.15 -11.70
CA ILE A 50 3.51 -15.15 -13.07
C ILE A 50 2.79 -13.84 -13.38
N SER A 51 1.90 -13.42 -12.52
CA SER A 51 1.12 -12.18 -12.69
C SER A 51 2.03 -10.95 -12.78
N LEU A 52 3.02 -10.87 -11.88
CA LEU A 52 3.96 -9.76 -11.88
C LEU A 52 4.83 -9.75 -13.15
N ALA A 53 5.34 -10.91 -13.56
CA ALA A 53 6.16 -11.01 -14.76
C ALA A 53 5.39 -10.56 -16.00
N MET A 54 4.13 -10.94 -16.12
CA MET A 54 3.27 -10.50 -17.23
C MET A 54 3.05 -8.99 -17.21
N PHE A 55 2.81 -8.42 -16.04
CA PHE A 55 2.62 -6.98 -15.89
C PHE A 55 3.89 -6.21 -16.25
N LEU A 56 5.05 -6.64 -15.75
CA LEU A 56 6.33 -5.99 -16.03
C LEU A 56 6.69 -6.05 -17.51
N ASP A 57 6.43 -7.21 -18.16
CA ASP A 57 6.66 -7.37 -19.58
C ASP A 57 5.79 -6.42 -20.41
N MET A 58 4.53 -6.30 -20.04
CA MET A 58 3.59 -5.38 -20.70
C MET A 58 4.03 -3.93 -20.57
N CYS A 59 4.46 -3.53 -19.37
CA CYS A 59 4.98 -2.18 -19.14
C CYS A 59 6.21 -1.89 -19.98
N LYS A 60 7.11 -2.86 -20.11
CA LYS A 60 8.32 -2.74 -20.93
C LYS A 60 7.98 -2.55 -22.41
N LYS A 61 7.03 -3.31 -22.92
CA LYS A 61 6.58 -3.23 -24.31
C LYS A 61 5.92 -1.89 -24.62
N ASP A 62 5.14 -1.37 -23.65
CA ASP A 62 4.40 -0.12 -23.80
C ASP A 62 5.24 1.12 -23.44
N GLY A 63 6.45 0.93 -22.93
CA GLY A 63 7.31 2.03 -22.49
C GLY A 63 6.78 2.76 -21.27
N VAL A 64 6.09 2.06 -20.38
CA VAL A 64 5.44 2.63 -19.18
C VAL A 64 6.20 2.19 -17.93
N GLU A 65 6.39 3.11 -16.99
CA GLU A 65 6.98 2.79 -15.69
C GLU A 65 6.05 1.84 -14.92
N PRO A 66 6.56 0.72 -14.38
CA PRO A 66 5.71 -0.23 -13.65
C PRO A 66 5.24 0.28 -12.30
N LYS A 67 6.03 1.11 -11.61
CA LYS A 67 5.66 1.66 -10.30
C LYS A 67 4.95 2.99 -10.42
N LYS A 68 3.92 3.17 -9.59
CA LYS A 68 3.18 4.41 -9.51
C LYS A 68 4.04 5.48 -8.85
N HIS A 69 4.04 6.69 -9.39
CA HIS A 69 4.72 7.83 -8.80
C HIS A 69 3.81 8.57 -7.83
N TYR A 70 4.35 8.92 -6.67
CA TYR A 70 3.64 9.69 -5.66
C TYR A 70 4.28 11.05 -5.49
N SER A 71 3.47 12.10 -5.47
CA SER A 71 3.95 13.47 -5.34
C SER A 71 4.39 13.83 -3.91
N GLY A 72 3.96 13.05 -2.93
CA GLY A 72 4.14 13.39 -1.52
C GLY A 72 3.05 14.32 -0.99
N LYS A 73 2.07 14.65 -1.82
CA LYS A 73 0.93 15.50 -1.41
C LYS A 73 -0.36 14.72 -1.48
N PHE A 74 -1.16 14.79 -0.42
CA PHE A 74 -2.52 14.26 -0.41
C PHE A 74 -3.35 15.02 0.61
N ASN A 75 -4.67 14.99 0.45
CA ASN A 75 -5.59 15.69 1.33
C ASN A 75 -6.27 14.73 2.28
N VAL A 76 -6.39 15.14 3.54
CA VAL A 76 -7.13 14.39 4.55
C VAL A 76 -8.25 15.26 5.07
N ARG A 77 -9.45 14.71 5.11
CA ARG A 77 -10.61 15.38 5.69
C ARG A 77 -10.79 14.93 7.13
N LEU A 78 -10.78 15.87 8.06
CA LEU A 78 -10.91 15.61 9.49
C LEU A 78 -12.23 16.20 10.02
N SER A 79 -12.70 15.71 11.17
CA SER A 79 -13.75 16.39 11.90
C SER A 79 -13.21 17.72 12.42
N SER A 80 -14.09 18.68 12.66
CA SER A 80 -13.67 20.00 13.21
C SER A 80 -13.00 19.84 14.57
N GLY A 81 -13.49 18.93 15.40
CA GLY A 81 -12.89 18.66 16.71
C GLY A 81 -11.49 18.09 16.63
N LEU A 82 -11.26 17.14 15.73
CA LEU A 82 -9.92 16.58 15.54
C LEU A 82 -8.97 17.63 14.97
N HIS A 83 -9.43 18.45 14.04
CA HIS A 83 -8.62 19.53 13.47
C HIS A 83 -8.18 20.51 14.56
N GLU A 84 -9.12 20.91 15.43
CA GLU A 84 -8.81 21.78 16.57
C GLU A 84 -7.77 21.17 17.49
N ASN A 85 -7.93 19.89 17.84
CA ASN A 85 -6.98 19.17 18.69
C ASN A 85 -5.61 19.06 18.05
N LEU A 86 -5.57 18.89 16.73
CA LEU A 86 -4.32 18.84 15.97
C LEU A 86 -3.56 20.17 16.07
N VAL A 87 -4.28 21.29 15.95
CA VAL A 87 -3.67 22.62 16.07
C VAL A 87 -3.03 22.79 17.45
N VAL A 88 -3.74 22.39 18.51
CA VAL A 88 -3.24 22.47 19.89
C VAL A 88 -2.03 21.58 20.08
N ALA A 89 -2.09 20.33 19.62
CA ALA A 89 -1.00 19.37 19.76
C ALA A 89 0.28 19.86 19.07
N ALA A 90 0.17 20.34 17.84
CA ALA A 90 1.32 20.84 17.10
C ALA A 90 1.93 22.06 17.79
N ALA A 91 1.09 23.00 18.21
CA ALA A 91 1.54 24.21 18.90
C ALA A 91 2.25 23.88 20.22
N SER A 92 1.72 22.92 21.00
CA SER A 92 2.31 22.53 22.28
C SER A 92 3.70 21.91 22.13
N GLU A 93 3.99 21.31 20.97
CA GLU A 93 5.30 20.71 20.68
C GLU A 93 6.20 21.65 19.88
N GLY A 94 5.75 22.87 19.59
CA GLY A 94 6.53 23.82 18.80
C GLY A 94 6.72 23.43 17.35
N LYS A 95 5.80 22.63 16.81
CA LYS A 95 5.87 22.14 15.43
C LYS A 95 4.77 22.75 14.56
N SER A 96 5.03 22.81 13.25
CA SER A 96 3.95 23.10 12.31
C SER A 96 2.97 21.93 12.30
N ILE A 97 1.74 22.16 11.88
CA ILE A 97 0.74 21.10 11.70
C ILE A 97 1.27 20.05 10.75
N ASN A 98 1.87 20.49 9.63
CA ASN A 98 2.44 19.59 8.64
C ASN A 98 3.51 18.67 9.25
N GLN A 99 4.44 19.23 10.00
CA GLN A 99 5.51 18.43 10.61
C GLN A 99 4.96 17.48 11.67
N TRP A 100 4.00 17.93 12.46
CA TRP A 100 3.36 17.07 13.46
C TRP A 100 2.69 15.87 12.81
N VAL A 101 1.99 16.09 11.69
CA VAL A 101 1.31 15.00 10.94
C VAL A 101 2.34 14.04 10.33
N VAL A 102 3.41 14.57 9.73
CA VAL A 102 4.48 13.72 9.17
C VAL A 102 5.08 12.83 10.25
N ASP A 103 5.39 13.39 11.42
CA ASP A 103 5.97 12.64 12.54
C ASP A 103 5.01 11.56 13.04
N ALA A 104 3.72 11.91 13.16
CA ALA A 104 2.69 10.97 13.61
C ALA A 104 2.54 9.79 12.63
N LEU A 105 2.50 10.07 11.34
CA LEU A 105 2.38 9.04 10.31
C LEU A 105 3.62 8.15 10.28
N THR A 106 4.79 8.75 10.34
CA THR A 106 6.06 8.01 10.36
C THR A 106 6.09 7.05 11.54
N GLY A 107 5.78 7.54 12.74
CA GLY A 107 5.75 6.70 13.94
C GLY A 107 4.71 5.59 13.86
N SER A 108 3.54 5.88 13.30
CA SER A 108 2.48 4.89 13.16
C SER A 108 2.87 3.77 12.19
N ILE A 109 3.49 4.11 11.08
CA ILE A 109 3.92 3.13 10.07
C ILE A 109 5.08 2.27 10.60
N GLU A 110 6.06 2.89 11.27
CA GLU A 110 7.21 2.18 11.82
C GLU A 110 6.83 1.21 12.95
N ARG A 111 5.73 1.44 13.66
CA ARG A 111 5.27 0.54 14.73
C ARG A 111 4.55 -0.70 14.22
N ARG A 112 4.29 -0.80 12.94
CA ARG A 112 3.63 -1.98 12.36
C ARG A 112 4.60 -3.17 12.38
N PRO A 113 4.11 -4.36 12.77
CA PRO A 113 4.93 -5.58 12.74
C PRO A 113 5.30 -6.00 11.31
#